data_04d7d2b73c10c8ea1a4d0427b6be5be5
#
_entry.id   04d7d2b73c10c8ea1a4d0427b6be5be5
#
_cell.length_a   1.000
_cell.length_b   1.000
_cell.length_c   1.000
_cell.angle_alpha   90.00
_cell.angle_beta   90.00
_cell.angle_gamma   90.00
#
_symmetry.space_group_name_H-M   'P 1'
#
loop_
_entity.id
_entity.type
_entity.pdbx_description
1 polymer ?
#
loop_
_entity_poly.entity_id
_entity_poly.type
_entity_poly.pdbx_seq_one_letter_code
_entity_poly.pdbx_strand_id
1 'polypeptide(L)'
;EPGTAFDRAVRRGQFAPPDPETGAELFDATQAVLQAAGFDAYEVSNHARGAAARSRHNLIYWQGGDYVGAGPGAHGRITGGGARQATHAARKPADYIARVAETGLGFATREALDARAVAQERLLSGLRITEGAPLAEVAALAIAPEKTALATALGLLADDPTRLRATPA
;
A
#
# COMPACT_ATOMS: atom_id res chain seq x y z
N GLU A 1 -10.45 -5.00 11.37
CA GLU A 1 -11.31 -4.92 10.18
C GLU A 1 -12.73 -5.33 10.58
N PRO A 2 -13.79 -4.55 10.20
CA PRO A 2 -15.16 -4.85 10.54
C PRO A 2 -15.57 -6.28 10.13
N GLY A 3 -16.33 -6.99 11.02
CA GLY A 3 -16.81 -8.34 10.78
C GLY A 3 -15.81 -9.47 11.09
N THR A 4 -14.55 -9.14 11.44
CA THR A 4 -13.57 -10.14 11.86
C THR A 4 -13.81 -10.64 13.30
N ALA A 5 -13.18 -11.75 13.68
CA ALA A 5 -13.23 -12.23 15.06
C ALA A 5 -12.62 -11.20 16.03
N PHE A 6 -11.57 -10.51 15.63
CA PHE A 6 -10.93 -9.45 16.40
C PHE A 6 -11.85 -8.25 16.61
N ASP A 7 -12.52 -7.76 15.54
CA ASP A 7 -13.51 -6.67 15.66
C ASP A 7 -14.65 -7.04 16.64
N ARG A 8 -15.14 -8.28 16.57
CA ARG A 8 -16.15 -8.75 17.53
C ARG A 8 -15.65 -8.80 18.96
N ALA A 9 -14.39 -9.20 19.19
CA ALA A 9 -13.78 -9.23 20.52
C ALA A 9 -13.64 -7.80 21.11
N VAL A 10 -13.20 -6.85 20.29
CA VAL A 10 -13.13 -5.42 20.68
C VAL A 10 -14.50 -4.88 21.04
N ARG A 11 -15.50 -5.08 20.19
CA ARG A 11 -16.88 -4.60 20.44
C ARG A 11 -17.52 -5.21 21.69
N ARG A 12 -17.12 -6.42 22.09
CA ARG A 12 -17.58 -7.10 23.29
C ARG A 12 -16.77 -6.74 24.55
N GLY A 13 -15.77 -5.86 24.42
CA GLY A 13 -14.88 -5.52 25.53
C GLY A 13 -13.96 -6.65 25.99
N GLN A 14 -13.81 -7.71 25.19
CA GLN A 14 -12.92 -8.84 25.47
C GLN A 14 -11.46 -8.53 25.15
N PHE A 15 -11.23 -7.50 24.34
CA PHE A 15 -9.93 -7.00 23.97
C PHE A 15 -10.00 -5.47 23.79
N ALA A 16 -9.07 -4.75 24.40
CA ALA A 16 -8.88 -3.32 24.20
C ALA A 16 -7.59 -3.14 23.37
N PRO A 17 -7.66 -2.61 22.13
CA PRO A 17 -6.46 -2.21 21.42
C PRO A 17 -5.76 -1.09 22.19
N PRO A 18 -4.44 -0.91 22.03
CA PRO A 18 -3.74 0.21 22.63
C PRO A 18 -4.37 1.53 22.11
N ASP A 19 -4.36 2.55 22.96
CA ASP A 19 -4.72 3.89 22.53
C ASP A 19 -3.66 4.42 21.52
N PRO A 20 -3.96 5.52 20.80
CA PRO A 20 -3.07 6.05 19.77
C PRO A 20 -1.67 6.41 20.27
N GLU A 21 -1.54 6.91 21.50
CA GLU A 21 -0.26 7.31 22.10
C GLU A 21 0.59 6.08 22.39
N THR A 22 0.03 5.10 23.10
CA THR A 22 0.68 3.80 23.32
C THR A 22 1.02 3.11 21.99
N GLY A 23 0.16 3.22 20.96
CA GLY A 23 0.42 2.69 19.64
C GLY A 23 1.64 3.32 18.98
N ALA A 24 1.81 4.64 19.10
CA ALA A 24 2.97 5.36 18.60
C ALA A 24 4.25 4.97 19.36
N GLU A 25 4.22 4.90 20.70
CA GLU A 25 5.36 4.46 21.50
C GLU A 25 5.83 3.03 21.14
N LEU A 26 4.89 2.11 20.92
CA LEU A 26 5.18 0.76 20.47
C LEU A 26 5.81 0.71 19.08
N PHE A 27 5.36 1.59 18.19
CA PHE A 27 5.95 1.75 16.86
C PHE A 27 7.41 2.23 16.98
N ASP A 28 7.66 3.31 17.72
CA ASP A 28 9.00 3.87 17.91
C ASP A 28 9.95 2.88 18.57
N ALA A 29 9.49 2.18 19.61
CA ALA A 29 10.27 1.13 20.26
C ALA A 29 10.64 -0.01 19.28
N THR A 30 9.70 -0.40 18.41
CA THR A 30 9.94 -1.41 17.38
C THR A 30 10.98 -0.94 16.36
N GLN A 31 10.90 0.32 15.89
CA GLN A 31 11.89 0.91 15.00
C GLN A 31 13.29 0.88 15.64
N ALA A 32 13.41 1.35 16.90
CA ALA A 32 14.67 1.42 17.60
C ALA A 32 15.32 0.03 17.79
N VAL A 33 14.54 -0.96 18.20
CA VAL A 33 15.03 -2.34 18.42
C VAL A 33 15.50 -2.97 17.11
N LEU A 34 14.73 -2.83 16.04
CA LEU A 34 15.06 -3.41 14.74
C LEU A 34 16.28 -2.73 14.12
N GLN A 35 16.36 -1.40 14.20
CA GLN A 35 17.51 -0.64 13.72
C GLN A 35 18.79 -1.01 14.49
N ALA A 36 18.74 -1.11 15.82
CA ALA A 36 19.87 -1.56 16.62
C ALA A 36 20.33 -2.99 16.27
N ALA A 37 19.40 -3.83 15.80
CA ALA A 37 19.71 -5.18 15.30
C ALA A 37 20.16 -5.21 13.82
N GLY A 38 20.32 -4.06 13.16
CA GLY A 38 20.78 -3.94 11.76
C GLY A 38 19.70 -4.22 10.73
N PHE A 39 18.43 -4.04 11.09
CA PHE A 39 17.31 -4.06 10.16
C PHE A 39 16.84 -2.65 9.86
N ASP A 40 17.01 -2.19 8.64
CA ASP A 40 16.53 -0.88 8.19
C ASP A 40 15.07 -0.95 7.73
N ALA A 41 14.26 0.01 8.15
CA ALA A 41 12.93 0.19 7.60
C ALA A 41 13.03 0.57 6.11
N TYR A 42 12.33 -0.13 5.23
CA TYR A 42 12.24 0.21 3.81
C TYR A 42 10.80 0.54 3.39
N GLU A 43 9.85 0.21 4.23
CA GLU A 43 8.44 0.61 4.15
C GLU A 43 7.83 0.65 5.56
N VAL A 44 6.63 1.18 5.71
CA VAL A 44 5.98 1.47 7.01
C VAL A 44 6.01 0.30 7.99
N SER A 45 5.82 -0.95 7.51
CA SER A 45 5.62 -2.13 8.37
C SER A 45 6.71 -3.18 8.23
N ASN A 46 7.72 -2.98 7.38
CA ASN A 46 8.72 -3.99 7.10
C ASN A 46 10.16 -3.44 7.12
N HIS A 47 11.02 -4.27 7.68
CA HIS A 47 12.44 -4.00 7.86
C HIS A 47 13.26 -5.08 7.15
N ALA A 48 14.47 -4.76 6.71
CA ALA A 48 15.35 -5.71 6.05
C ALA A 48 16.82 -5.41 6.33
N ARG A 49 17.67 -6.43 6.36
CA ARG A 49 19.13 -6.28 6.38
C ARG A 49 19.63 -6.10 4.95
N GLY A 50 19.72 -4.86 4.51
CA GLY A 50 20.14 -4.49 3.17
C GLY A 50 19.08 -4.72 2.08
N ALA A 51 19.32 -4.17 0.89
CA ALA A 51 18.36 -4.14 -0.21
C ALA A 51 17.96 -5.54 -0.74
N ALA A 52 18.88 -6.50 -0.73
CA ALA A 52 18.61 -7.85 -1.24
C ALA A 52 17.62 -8.65 -0.38
N ALA A 53 17.46 -8.28 0.90
CA ALA A 53 16.54 -8.94 1.83
C ALA A 53 15.14 -8.30 1.85
N ARG A 54 14.94 -7.19 1.13
CA ARG A 54 13.62 -6.55 1.03
C ARG A 54 12.62 -7.45 0.33
N SER A 55 11.37 -7.48 0.82
CA SER A 55 10.30 -8.26 0.18
C SER A 55 9.99 -7.72 -1.22
N ARG A 56 10.40 -8.46 -2.25
CA ARG A 56 10.09 -8.13 -3.65
C ARG A 56 8.58 -8.11 -3.90
N HIS A 57 7.85 -8.99 -3.25
CA HIS A 57 6.39 -9.05 -3.32
C HIS A 57 5.76 -7.74 -2.85
N ASN A 58 6.17 -7.23 -1.69
CA ASN A 58 5.65 -5.97 -1.16
C ASN A 58 6.05 -4.78 -2.05
N LEU A 59 7.30 -4.75 -2.50
CA LEU A 59 7.80 -3.66 -3.35
C LEU A 59 7.05 -3.55 -4.68
N ILE A 60 6.61 -4.67 -5.27
CA ILE A 60 5.78 -4.63 -6.48
C ILE A 60 4.52 -3.80 -6.25
N TYR A 61 3.84 -3.97 -5.13
CA TYR A 61 2.65 -3.16 -4.80
C TYR A 61 3.00 -1.69 -4.58
N TRP A 62 3.99 -1.44 -3.71
CA TRP A 62 4.32 -0.08 -3.29
C TRP A 62 4.96 0.76 -4.39
N GLN A 63 5.63 0.13 -5.33
CA GLN A 63 6.20 0.78 -6.52
C GLN A 63 5.22 0.91 -7.68
N GLY A 64 3.99 0.44 -7.52
CA GLY A 64 2.95 0.50 -8.56
C GLY A 64 3.18 -0.48 -9.71
N GLY A 65 3.90 -1.59 -9.47
CA GLY A 65 4.11 -2.65 -10.46
C GLY A 65 2.83 -3.42 -10.80
N ASP A 66 2.89 -4.21 -11.85
CA ASP A 66 1.82 -5.11 -12.23
C ASP A 66 1.86 -6.40 -11.42
N TYR A 67 0.69 -6.88 -11.03
CA TYR A 67 0.52 -8.15 -10.35
C TYR A 67 -0.85 -8.76 -10.67
N VAL A 68 -0.89 -10.09 -10.70
CA VAL A 68 -2.11 -10.87 -10.91
C VAL A 68 -2.59 -11.40 -9.56
N GLY A 69 -3.85 -11.09 -9.22
CA GLY A 69 -4.51 -11.70 -8.08
C GLY A 69 -5.02 -13.11 -8.43
N ALA A 70 -4.60 -14.12 -7.68
CA ALA A 70 -5.07 -15.49 -7.82
C ALA A 70 -5.80 -15.94 -6.55
N GLY A 71 -6.96 -16.57 -6.73
CA GLY A 71 -7.81 -17.07 -5.64
C GLY A 71 -9.01 -16.17 -5.32
N PRO A 72 -9.93 -16.65 -4.47
CA PRO A 72 -11.14 -15.94 -4.08
C PRO A 72 -10.81 -14.60 -3.40
N GLY A 73 -11.45 -13.52 -3.84
CA GLY A 73 -11.30 -12.18 -3.29
C GLY A 73 -9.97 -11.50 -3.61
N ALA A 74 -9.11 -12.11 -4.43
CA ALA A 74 -7.82 -11.52 -4.78
C ALA A 74 -7.98 -10.30 -5.68
N HIS A 75 -7.12 -9.31 -5.47
CA HIS A 75 -7.00 -8.11 -6.28
C HIS A 75 -5.80 -8.22 -7.23
N GLY A 76 -5.88 -7.59 -8.38
CA GLY A 76 -4.77 -7.48 -9.32
C GLY A 76 -4.69 -6.10 -9.96
N ARG A 77 -3.50 -5.78 -10.48
CA ARG A 77 -3.25 -4.62 -11.33
C ARG A 77 -2.45 -5.07 -12.52
N ILE A 78 -2.99 -4.83 -13.71
CA ILE A 78 -2.40 -5.30 -14.97
C ILE A 78 -2.41 -4.14 -15.95
N THR A 79 -1.27 -3.85 -16.54
CA THR A 79 -1.14 -2.86 -17.62
C THR A 79 -1.15 -3.58 -18.97
N GLY A 80 -2.05 -3.19 -19.84
CA GLY A 80 -2.17 -3.77 -21.17
C GLY A 80 -3.17 -3.00 -22.02
N GLY A 81 -3.00 -3.04 -23.34
CA GLY A 81 -3.88 -2.34 -24.28
C GLY A 81 -3.93 -0.81 -24.09
N GLY A 82 -2.84 -0.22 -23.55
CA GLY A 82 -2.74 1.23 -23.32
C GLY A 82 -3.38 1.72 -22.01
N ALA A 83 -3.93 0.82 -21.18
CA ALA A 83 -4.54 1.19 -19.91
C ALA A 83 -4.09 0.26 -18.75
N ARG A 84 -4.06 0.81 -17.54
CA ARG A 84 -3.93 0.04 -16.30
C ARG A 84 -5.30 -0.43 -15.85
N GLN A 85 -5.43 -1.68 -15.51
CA GLN A 85 -6.69 -2.30 -15.12
C GLN A 85 -6.61 -2.81 -13.68
N ALA A 86 -7.66 -2.53 -12.91
CA ALA A 86 -7.92 -3.17 -11.63
C ALA A 86 -8.75 -4.42 -11.85
N THR A 87 -8.34 -5.54 -11.29
CA THR A 87 -9.10 -6.79 -11.27
C THR A 87 -9.45 -7.18 -9.85
N HIS A 88 -10.63 -7.74 -9.66
CA HIS A 88 -11.06 -8.26 -8.39
C HIS A 88 -11.73 -9.62 -8.59
N ALA A 89 -11.20 -10.67 -7.98
CA ALA A 89 -11.75 -12.01 -8.07
C ALA A 89 -13.02 -12.15 -7.21
N ALA A 90 -13.90 -13.08 -7.58
CA ALA A 90 -15.07 -13.41 -6.79
C ALA A 90 -14.67 -13.80 -5.36
N ARG A 91 -15.36 -13.22 -4.37
CA ARG A 91 -14.98 -13.39 -2.94
C ARG A 91 -15.29 -14.79 -2.40
N LYS A 92 -16.41 -15.37 -2.81
CA LYS A 92 -16.80 -16.71 -2.34
C LYS A 92 -16.06 -17.76 -3.15
N PRO A 93 -15.44 -18.77 -2.50
CA PRO A 93 -14.73 -19.84 -3.21
C PRO A 93 -15.57 -20.52 -4.29
N ALA A 94 -16.83 -20.83 -4.01
CA ALA A 94 -17.74 -21.46 -4.99
C ALA A 94 -17.95 -20.59 -6.23
N ASP A 95 -18.17 -19.28 -6.05
CA ASP A 95 -18.37 -18.34 -7.16
C ASP A 95 -17.08 -18.16 -7.97
N TYR A 96 -15.92 -18.17 -7.29
CA TYR A 96 -14.62 -18.12 -7.96
C TYR A 96 -14.40 -19.35 -8.84
N ILE A 97 -14.64 -20.56 -8.30
CA ILE A 97 -14.49 -21.83 -9.04
C ILE A 97 -15.44 -21.87 -10.23
N ALA A 98 -16.72 -21.50 -10.04
CA ALA A 98 -17.70 -21.46 -11.11
C ALA A 98 -17.26 -20.52 -12.26
N ARG A 99 -16.78 -19.31 -11.94
CA ARG A 99 -16.28 -18.35 -12.94
C ARG A 99 -15.05 -18.88 -13.68
N VAL A 100 -14.11 -19.49 -12.97
CA VAL A 100 -12.94 -20.10 -13.62
C VAL A 100 -13.36 -21.20 -14.59
N ALA A 101 -14.33 -22.04 -14.21
CA ALA A 101 -14.85 -23.10 -15.09
C ALA A 101 -15.57 -22.55 -16.32
N GLU A 102 -16.29 -21.44 -16.18
CA GLU A 102 -17.07 -20.82 -17.27
C GLU A 102 -16.21 -19.97 -18.22
N THR A 103 -15.30 -19.16 -17.67
CA THR A 103 -14.58 -18.11 -18.42
C THR A 103 -13.07 -18.29 -18.48
N GLY A 104 -12.52 -19.27 -17.77
CA GLY A 104 -11.07 -19.41 -17.55
C GLY A 104 -10.49 -18.41 -16.55
N LEU A 105 -11.28 -17.46 -16.04
CA LEU A 105 -10.84 -16.38 -15.15
C LEU A 105 -11.77 -16.25 -13.95
N GLY A 106 -11.19 -16.10 -12.75
CA GLY A 106 -11.96 -15.94 -11.50
C GLY A 106 -12.44 -14.50 -11.23
N PHE A 107 -12.29 -13.56 -12.17
CA PHE A 107 -12.59 -12.15 -11.94
C PHE A 107 -14.10 -11.88 -11.85
N ALA A 108 -14.51 -11.22 -10.78
CA ALA A 108 -15.85 -10.66 -10.65
C ALA A 108 -15.94 -9.29 -11.35
N THR A 109 -14.87 -8.49 -11.25
CA THR A 109 -14.77 -7.19 -11.92
C THR A 109 -13.41 -7.02 -12.60
N ARG A 110 -13.41 -6.26 -13.67
CA ARG A 110 -12.24 -5.77 -14.39
C ARG A 110 -12.54 -4.36 -14.87
N GLU A 111 -11.79 -3.40 -14.39
CA GLU A 111 -12.04 -1.97 -14.58
C GLU A 111 -10.78 -1.27 -15.07
N ALA A 112 -10.89 -0.46 -16.10
CA ALA A 112 -9.80 0.40 -16.54
C ALA A 112 -9.70 1.59 -15.59
N LEU A 113 -8.50 1.84 -15.07
CA LEU A 113 -8.21 2.99 -14.23
C LEU A 113 -7.88 4.19 -15.11
N ASP A 114 -8.48 5.34 -14.82
CA ASP A 114 -8.08 6.59 -15.43
C ASP A 114 -6.73 7.09 -14.88
N ALA A 115 -6.15 8.09 -15.53
CA ALA A 115 -4.85 8.62 -15.14
C ALA A 115 -4.83 9.16 -13.72
N ARG A 116 -5.95 9.71 -13.23
CA ARG A 116 -6.05 10.24 -11.87
C ARG A 116 -6.09 9.13 -10.84
N ALA A 117 -6.84 8.06 -11.08
CA ALA A 117 -6.90 6.88 -10.21
C ALA A 117 -5.53 6.18 -10.12
N VAL A 118 -4.85 6.01 -11.25
CA VAL A 118 -3.48 5.47 -11.29
C VAL A 118 -2.52 6.33 -10.45
N ALA A 119 -2.54 7.64 -10.64
CA ALA A 119 -1.70 8.56 -9.89
C ALA A 119 -2.02 8.57 -8.39
N GLN A 120 -3.30 8.45 -8.01
CA GLN A 120 -3.72 8.37 -6.61
C GLN A 120 -3.21 7.08 -5.94
N GLU A 121 -3.37 5.93 -6.60
CA GLU A 121 -2.82 4.66 -6.10
C GLU A 121 -1.29 4.75 -5.96
N ARG A 122 -0.62 5.35 -6.95
CA ARG A 122 0.83 5.50 -6.95
C ARG A 122 1.33 6.39 -5.80
N LEU A 123 0.62 7.50 -5.52
CA LEU A 123 0.92 8.37 -4.39
C LEU A 123 0.76 7.62 -3.06
N LEU A 124 -0.41 7.02 -2.83
CA LEU A 124 -0.70 6.32 -1.58
C LEU A 124 0.28 5.17 -1.32
N SER A 125 0.62 4.40 -2.35
CA SER A 125 1.57 3.31 -2.27
C SER A 125 3.01 3.82 -2.09
N GLY A 126 3.39 4.86 -2.82
CA GLY A 126 4.73 5.43 -2.78
C GLY A 126 5.09 6.09 -1.45
N LEU A 127 4.12 6.72 -0.78
CA LEU A 127 4.35 7.29 0.55
C LEU A 127 4.57 6.23 1.65
N ARG A 128 4.37 4.95 1.36
CA ARG A 128 4.66 3.86 2.29
C ARG A 128 6.13 3.41 2.26
N ILE A 129 6.86 3.70 1.19
CA ILE A 129 8.25 3.29 1.00
C ILE A 129 9.21 4.46 1.14
N THR A 130 10.42 4.17 1.59
CA THR A 130 11.48 5.18 1.80
C THR A 130 11.88 5.90 0.52
N GLU A 131 11.68 5.26 -0.63
CA GLU A 131 11.95 5.85 -1.95
C GLU A 131 10.90 6.89 -2.39
N GLY A 132 9.67 6.82 -1.85
CA GLY A 132 8.58 7.74 -2.21
C GLY A 132 7.96 7.52 -3.59
N ALA A 133 7.07 8.42 -4.01
CA ALA A 133 6.42 8.41 -5.32
C ALA A 133 7.09 9.44 -6.26
N PRO A 134 7.50 9.06 -7.50
CA PRO A 134 8.01 10.00 -8.50
C PRO A 134 6.95 11.07 -8.84
N LEU A 135 7.34 12.34 -8.89
CA LEU A 135 6.42 13.44 -9.25
C LEU A 135 5.78 13.25 -10.61
N ALA A 136 6.53 12.71 -11.58
CA ALA A 136 6.02 12.42 -12.92
C ALA A 136 4.86 11.40 -12.91
N GLU A 137 4.91 10.41 -12.02
CA GLU A 137 3.89 9.36 -11.93
C GLU A 137 2.61 9.82 -11.20
N VAL A 138 2.67 10.92 -10.46
CA VAL A 138 1.55 11.51 -9.73
C VAL A 138 1.05 12.82 -10.35
N ALA A 139 1.59 13.22 -11.49
CA ALA A 139 1.29 14.50 -12.15
C ALA A 139 -0.21 14.71 -12.44
N ALA A 140 -0.96 13.63 -12.74
CA ALA A 140 -2.40 13.70 -12.99
C ALA A 140 -3.23 14.13 -11.75
N LEU A 141 -2.64 14.17 -10.56
CA LEU A 141 -3.29 14.69 -9.35
C LEU A 141 -3.29 16.21 -9.30
N ALA A 142 -2.43 16.88 -10.07
CA ALA A 142 -2.27 18.33 -10.08
C ALA A 142 -2.13 18.90 -8.66
N ILE A 143 -1.24 18.29 -7.86
CA ILE A 143 -1.02 18.70 -6.46
C ILE A 143 -0.48 20.12 -6.47
N ALA A 144 -1.17 21.03 -5.77
CA ALA A 144 -0.78 22.41 -5.69
C ALA A 144 0.57 22.56 -4.97
N PRO A 145 1.54 23.30 -5.53
CA PRO A 145 2.90 23.42 -4.97
C PRO A 145 2.93 23.92 -3.51
N GLU A 146 1.99 24.79 -3.14
CA GLU A 146 1.87 25.29 -1.76
C GLU A 146 1.53 24.19 -0.75
N LYS A 147 0.82 23.13 -1.16
CA LYS A 147 0.52 21.98 -0.28
C LYS A 147 1.75 21.14 -0.01
N THR A 148 2.56 20.90 -1.03
CA THR A 148 3.83 20.17 -0.86
C THR A 148 4.83 21.00 -0.06
N ALA A 149 4.95 22.30 -0.33
CA ALA A 149 5.79 23.21 0.43
C ALA A 149 5.39 23.27 1.91
N LEU A 150 4.09 23.34 2.21
CA LEU A 150 3.60 23.29 3.58
C LEU A 150 3.93 21.96 4.27
N ALA A 151 3.73 20.84 3.59
CA ALA A 151 4.03 19.52 4.14
C ALA A 151 5.55 19.36 4.41
N THR A 152 6.40 19.90 3.54
CA THR A 152 7.86 19.93 3.76
C THR A 152 8.23 20.83 4.94
N ALA A 153 7.63 22.03 5.04
CA ALA A 153 7.87 22.94 6.16
C ALA A 153 7.44 22.37 7.52
N LEU A 154 6.41 21.51 7.52
CA LEU A 154 5.95 20.76 8.70
C LEU A 154 6.78 19.50 8.99
N GLY A 155 7.79 19.21 8.18
CA GLY A 155 8.63 18.03 8.35
C GLY A 155 7.92 16.71 7.99
N LEU A 156 6.80 16.75 7.26
CA LEU A 156 6.05 15.55 6.84
C LEU A 156 6.57 14.96 5.52
N LEU A 157 7.13 15.81 4.66
CA LEU A 157 7.78 15.41 3.41
C LEU A 157 9.24 15.83 3.40
N ALA A 158 10.09 14.99 2.86
CA ALA A 158 11.46 15.33 2.56
C ALA A 158 11.53 16.36 1.44
N ASP A 159 12.54 17.24 1.48
CA ASP A 159 12.84 18.16 0.38
C ASP A 159 13.51 17.39 -0.77
N ASP A 160 12.70 16.95 -1.72
CA ASP A 160 13.13 16.16 -2.88
C ASP A 160 12.45 16.74 -4.14
N PRO A 161 13.23 17.28 -5.12
CA PRO A 161 12.66 17.92 -6.30
C PRO A 161 12.06 16.95 -7.31
N THR A 162 12.22 15.63 -7.12
CA THR A 162 11.81 14.60 -8.07
C THR A 162 10.76 13.64 -7.55
N ARG A 163 10.57 13.61 -6.22
CA ARG A 163 9.71 12.61 -5.58
C ARG A 163 8.94 13.21 -4.39
N LEU A 164 7.75 12.68 -4.15
CA LEU A 164 7.05 12.87 -2.88
C LEU A 164 7.44 11.72 -1.95
N ARG A 165 8.19 12.05 -0.91
CA ARG A 165 8.73 11.10 0.04
C ARG A 165 8.37 11.54 1.46
N ALA A 166 7.69 10.66 2.20
CA ALA A 166 7.44 10.90 3.62
C ALA A 166 8.77 10.92 4.41
N THR A 167 8.87 11.79 5.39
CA THR A 167 9.97 11.73 6.36
C THR A 167 9.79 10.49 7.25
N PRO A 168 10.86 9.89 7.74
CA PRO A 168 10.76 8.91 8.82
C PRO A 168 10.05 9.55 10.02
N ALA A 169 9.21 8.80 10.67
CA ALA A 169 8.58 9.20 11.92
C ALA A 169 9.63 9.21 13.05
#